data_cbd8aaab7da29bb51d908ea854965e5c
#
_entry.id   cbd8aaab7da29bb51d908ea854965e5c
#
_cell.length_a   1.000
_cell.length_b   1.000
_cell.length_c   1.000
_cell.angle_alpha   90.00
_cell.angle_beta   90.00
_cell.angle_gamma   90.00
#
_symmetry.space_group_name_H-M   'P 1'
#
loop_
_entity.id
_entity.type
_entity.pdbx_description
1 polymer ?
#
loop_
_entity_poly.entity_id
_entity_poly.type
_entity_poly.pdbx_seq_one_letter_code
_entity_poly.pdbx_strand_id
1 'polypeptide(L)'
;MTQVIIDIPDTISDLAESLSFSGTLDLPELTSGPDTFTFREPLSWNVMVVNSGDKELLVTGTVQGTAQATCGRCLDDFELPLTGEIEGYWLTEDPGDDVPEDLAEDEFEVIGEDRQMDLFPFIQAALVLALPFVPLCREDCKGLCPQCGKNLNDGPCDCAPESVDGSDSNNPFAVLKGMDFSSDN
;
A
#
# COMPACT_ATOMS: atom_id res chain seq x y z
N MET A 1 -2.98 20.21 6.18
CA MET A 1 -2.13 19.04 5.95
C MET A 1 -2.29 18.14 7.14
N THR A 2 -2.54 16.87 6.93
CA THR A 2 -2.64 15.88 8.00
C THR A 2 -1.23 15.55 8.47
N GLN A 3 -1.00 15.53 9.78
CA GLN A 3 0.30 15.20 10.39
C GLN A 3 0.07 14.25 11.56
N VAL A 4 1.04 13.40 11.83
CA VAL A 4 1.07 12.51 13.00
C VAL A 4 2.41 12.72 13.69
N ILE A 5 2.43 13.69 14.59
CA ILE A 5 3.65 14.11 15.28
C ILE A 5 3.81 13.31 16.57
N ILE A 6 5.00 12.75 16.78
CA ILE A 6 5.44 12.16 18.03
C ILE A 6 6.66 12.92 18.57
N ASP A 7 6.72 13.12 19.87
CA ASP A 7 7.86 13.76 20.54
C ASP A 7 8.84 12.66 21.02
N ILE A 8 10.10 12.79 20.64
CA ILE A 8 11.15 11.84 21.02
C ILE A 8 11.91 12.42 22.23
N PRO A 9 11.75 11.85 23.42
CA PRO A 9 12.44 12.36 24.60
C PRO A 9 13.95 12.08 24.55
N ASP A 10 14.72 12.92 25.25
CA ASP A 10 16.18 12.78 25.36
C ASP A 10 16.65 11.49 26.06
N THR A 11 15.71 10.77 26.66
CA THR A 11 15.99 9.51 27.37
C THR A 11 16.35 8.37 26.41
N ILE A 12 16.04 8.48 25.11
CA ILE A 12 16.45 7.51 24.09
C ILE A 12 17.90 7.77 23.63
N SER A 13 18.84 7.62 24.54
CA SER A 13 20.25 7.94 24.32
C SER A 13 21.15 6.72 24.19
N ASP A 14 20.74 5.59 24.80
CA ASP A 14 21.57 4.38 24.83
C ASP A 14 21.15 3.39 23.72
N LEU A 15 22.12 2.64 23.22
CA LEU A 15 21.92 1.61 22.22
C LEU A 15 20.84 0.61 22.67
N ALA A 16 19.92 0.28 21.78
CA ALA A 16 18.80 -0.64 21.98
C ALA A 16 17.70 -0.12 22.96
N GLU A 17 17.77 1.10 23.43
CA GLU A 17 16.60 1.72 24.07
C GLU A 17 15.46 1.85 23.09
N SER A 18 14.25 1.62 23.57
CA SER A 18 13.06 1.67 22.73
C SER A 18 11.89 2.36 23.42
N LEU A 19 11.08 3.03 22.63
CA LEU A 19 9.82 3.65 23.03
C LEU A 19 8.70 3.20 22.11
N SER A 20 7.51 3.03 22.67
CA SER A 20 6.31 2.69 21.90
C SER A 20 5.33 3.85 21.92
N PHE A 21 4.80 4.13 20.73
CA PHE A 21 3.75 5.13 20.53
C PHE A 21 2.57 4.48 19.83
N SER A 22 1.37 4.99 20.10
CA SER A 22 0.16 4.54 19.42
C SER A 22 -0.87 5.64 19.39
N GLY A 23 -1.75 5.59 18.40
CA GLY A 23 -2.78 6.60 18.25
C GLY A 23 -3.79 6.23 17.19
N THR A 24 -4.62 7.22 16.86
CA THR A 24 -5.57 7.14 15.77
C THR A 24 -5.34 8.26 14.77
N LEU A 25 -5.70 8.01 13.53
CA LEU A 25 -5.56 8.95 12.42
C LEU A 25 -6.88 9.04 11.66
N ASP A 26 -7.45 10.23 11.58
CA ASP A 26 -8.58 10.52 10.70
C ASP A 26 -8.04 10.77 9.28
N LEU A 27 -8.23 9.78 8.41
CA LEU A 27 -7.88 9.85 6.99
C LEU A 27 -9.14 9.55 6.18
N PRO A 28 -9.84 10.58 5.63
CA PRO A 28 -11.11 10.37 4.93
C PRO A 28 -10.95 9.57 3.64
N GLU A 29 -9.84 9.76 2.93
CA GLU A 29 -9.58 9.11 1.65
C GLU A 29 -8.09 8.91 1.40
N LEU A 30 -7.78 7.88 0.62
CA LEU A 30 -6.45 7.57 0.10
C LEU A 30 -6.58 7.25 -1.38
N THR A 31 -5.84 7.95 -2.23
CA THR A 31 -5.81 7.70 -3.67
C THR A 31 -4.54 6.94 -4.04
N SER A 32 -4.68 5.87 -4.81
CA SER A 32 -3.57 5.10 -5.36
C SER A 32 -3.84 4.78 -6.83
N GLY A 33 -3.08 5.41 -7.73
CA GLY A 33 -3.34 5.33 -9.16
C GLY A 33 -4.73 5.87 -9.53
N PRO A 34 -5.57 5.08 -10.22
CA PRO A 34 -6.94 5.49 -10.60
C PRO A 34 -7.97 5.26 -9.47
N ASP A 35 -7.60 4.54 -8.42
CA ASP A 35 -8.53 4.10 -7.39
C ASP A 35 -8.51 5.03 -6.18
N THR A 36 -9.68 5.24 -5.58
CA THR A 36 -9.85 5.99 -4.34
C THR A 36 -10.50 5.09 -3.29
N PHE A 37 -9.85 5.03 -2.15
CA PHE A 37 -10.27 4.26 -0.98
C PHE A 37 -10.74 5.23 0.10
N THR A 38 -11.94 5.04 0.62
CA THR A 38 -12.49 5.91 1.66
C THR A 38 -12.55 5.18 2.99
N PHE A 39 -12.26 5.90 4.08
CA PHE A 39 -12.31 5.36 5.43
C PHE A 39 -13.45 6.03 6.20
N ARG A 40 -14.32 5.21 6.80
CA ARG A 40 -15.45 5.70 7.62
C ARG A 40 -15.10 5.85 9.09
N GLU A 41 -14.09 5.10 9.51
CA GLU A 41 -13.60 5.09 10.89
C GLU A 41 -12.13 5.48 10.91
N PRO A 42 -11.64 6.08 12.01
CA PRO A 42 -10.23 6.39 12.15
C PRO A 42 -9.36 5.14 12.04
N LEU A 43 -8.21 5.28 11.41
CA LEU A 43 -7.16 4.27 11.39
C LEU A 43 -6.49 4.20 12.75
N SER A 44 -6.13 3.00 13.19
CA SER A 44 -5.29 2.81 14.38
C SER A 44 -3.86 2.54 13.95
N TRP A 45 -2.90 3.15 14.63
CA TRP A 45 -1.49 2.92 14.38
C TRP A 45 -0.73 2.68 15.68
N ASN A 46 0.34 1.92 15.58
CA ASN A 46 1.30 1.75 16.65
C ASN A 46 2.70 1.66 16.05
N VAL A 47 3.67 2.24 16.71
CA VAL A 47 5.08 2.18 16.32
C VAL A 47 5.98 1.99 17.53
N MET A 48 7.11 1.39 17.30
CA MET A 48 8.22 1.30 18.23
C MET A 48 9.42 2.03 17.60
N VAL A 49 9.97 2.95 18.37
CA VAL A 49 11.19 3.68 18.01
C VAL A 49 12.33 3.06 18.78
N VAL A 50 13.38 2.64 18.11
CA VAL A 50 14.56 1.98 18.69
C VAL A 50 15.80 2.77 18.31
N ASN A 51 16.65 3.06 19.30
CA ASN A 51 17.98 3.58 19.04
C ASN A 51 18.89 2.43 18.54
N SER A 52 19.24 2.47 17.25
CA SER A 52 20.11 1.47 16.60
C SER A 52 21.60 1.75 16.74
N GLY A 53 21.96 2.88 17.35
CA GLY A 53 23.34 3.33 17.53
C GLY A 53 23.72 4.44 16.54
N ASP A 54 24.92 4.99 16.67
CA ASP A 54 25.49 5.98 15.75
C ASP A 54 24.57 7.16 15.39
N LYS A 55 23.69 7.58 16.35
CA LYS A 55 22.69 8.65 16.17
C LYS A 55 21.52 8.27 15.26
N GLU A 56 21.23 7.00 15.14
CA GLU A 56 20.21 6.45 14.30
C GLU A 56 19.01 5.94 15.10
N LEU A 57 17.82 6.25 14.62
CA LEU A 57 16.56 5.76 15.16
C LEU A 57 15.80 4.98 14.09
N LEU A 58 15.51 3.73 14.38
CA LEU A 58 14.66 2.88 13.57
C LEU A 58 13.24 2.93 14.11
N VAL A 59 12.28 3.21 13.26
CA VAL A 59 10.85 3.16 13.56
C VAL A 59 10.21 2.01 12.83
N THR A 60 9.58 1.12 13.57
CA THR A 60 8.83 -0.01 13.02
C THR A 60 7.45 -0.09 13.66
N GLY A 61 6.45 -0.50 12.89
CA GLY A 61 5.11 -0.59 13.43
C GLY A 61 4.07 -1.02 12.43
N THR A 62 2.80 -0.77 12.78
CA THR A 62 1.69 -1.11 11.90
C THR A 62 0.61 -0.03 11.93
N VAL A 63 -0.08 0.12 10.81
CA VAL A 63 -1.33 0.87 10.69
C VAL A 63 -2.44 -0.07 10.24
N GLN A 64 -3.62 0.07 10.84
CA GLN A 64 -4.76 -0.80 10.55
C GLN A 64 -6.05 0.01 10.40
N GLY A 65 -6.91 -0.45 9.50
CA GLY A 65 -8.23 0.12 9.29
C GLY A 65 -9.01 -0.63 8.24
N THR A 66 -10.22 -0.14 7.96
CA THR A 66 -11.11 -0.72 6.95
C THR A 66 -11.45 0.35 5.93
N ALA A 67 -11.04 0.12 4.69
CA ALA A 67 -11.38 0.97 3.56
C ALA A 67 -12.67 0.50 2.87
N GLN A 68 -13.39 1.44 2.28
CA GLN A 68 -14.41 1.15 1.27
C GLN A 68 -13.73 1.14 -0.08
N ALA A 69 -13.88 0.07 -0.83
CA ALA A 69 -13.29 -0.12 -2.15
C ALA A 69 -14.34 -0.64 -3.13
N THR A 70 -14.12 -0.39 -4.41
CA THR A 70 -14.96 -0.93 -5.49
C THR A 70 -14.27 -2.14 -6.10
N CYS A 71 -14.97 -3.25 -6.23
CA CYS A 71 -14.42 -4.49 -6.80
C CYS A 71 -14.08 -4.31 -8.28
N GLY A 72 -12.83 -4.60 -8.66
CA GLY A 72 -12.37 -4.49 -10.05
C GLY A 72 -13.02 -5.47 -11.04
N ARG A 73 -13.83 -6.44 -10.56
CA ARG A 73 -14.52 -7.40 -11.43
C ARG A 73 -16.04 -7.17 -11.52
N CYS A 74 -16.72 -6.96 -10.38
CA CYS A 74 -18.19 -6.81 -10.37
C CYS A 74 -18.65 -5.37 -10.16
N LEU A 75 -17.74 -4.47 -9.86
CA LEU A 75 -17.99 -3.05 -9.58
C LEU A 75 -18.87 -2.79 -8.34
N ASP A 76 -19.10 -3.80 -7.51
CA ASP A 76 -19.79 -3.63 -6.24
C ASP A 76 -18.82 -3.05 -5.19
N ASP A 77 -19.33 -2.18 -4.34
CA ASP A 77 -18.57 -1.66 -3.20
C ASP A 77 -18.48 -2.73 -2.11
N PHE A 78 -17.33 -2.78 -1.43
CA PHE A 78 -17.07 -3.71 -0.36
C PHE A 78 -16.11 -3.15 0.68
N GLU A 79 -16.08 -3.75 1.86
CA GLU A 79 -15.16 -3.42 2.93
C GLU A 79 -13.85 -4.18 2.74
N LEU A 80 -12.75 -3.42 2.70
CA LEU A 80 -11.40 -3.94 2.56
C LEU A 80 -10.61 -3.69 3.85
N PRO A 81 -10.40 -4.70 4.70
CA PRO A 81 -9.51 -4.55 5.84
C PRO A 81 -8.07 -4.40 5.34
N LEU A 82 -7.36 -3.42 5.90
CA LEU A 82 -5.99 -3.11 5.57
C LEU A 82 -5.10 -3.17 6.80
N THR A 83 -3.91 -3.71 6.63
CA THR A 83 -2.83 -3.65 7.61
C THR A 83 -1.56 -3.30 6.85
N GLY A 84 -1.02 -2.11 7.09
CA GLY A 84 0.23 -1.65 6.52
C GLY A 84 1.35 -1.75 7.55
N GLU A 85 2.55 -2.11 7.09
CA GLU A 85 3.77 -2.12 7.90
C GLU A 85 4.44 -0.75 7.78
N ILE A 86 4.68 -0.10 8.92
CA ILE A 86 5.35 1.18 9.01
C ILE A 86 6.82 0.91 9.26
N GLU A 87 7.66 1.40 8.37
CA GLU A 87 9.10 1.40 8.51
C GLU A 87 9.63 2.79 8.22
N GLY A 88 10.57 3.26 9.02
CA GLY A 88 11.18 4.56 8.83
C GLY A 88 12.52 4.64 9.53
N TYR A 89 13.40 5.45 8.98
CA TYR A 89 14.76 5.63 9.45
C TYR A 89 15.03 7.12 9.67
N TRP A 90 15.52 7.46 10.86
CA TRP A 90 15.81 8.83 11.22
C TRP A 90 17.23 8.98 11.76
N LEU A 91 17.87 10.08 11.40
CA LEU A 91 19.11 10.52 12.00
C LEU A 91 18.82 11.62 13.02
N THR A 92 19.48 11.54 14.18
CA THR A 92 19.36 12.56 15.24
C THR A 92 20.21 13.79 14.98
N GLU A 93 21.10 13.74 13.99
CA GLU A 93 21.93 14.85 13.53
C GLU A 93 22.04 14.80 12.00
N ASP A 94 22.12 15.96 11.37
CA ASP A 94 22.34 16.06 9.91
C ASP A 94 23.74 15.52 9.57
N PRO A 95 23.85 14.46 8.73
CA PRO A 95 25.13 13.88 8.36
C PRO A 95 25.96 14.77 7.43
N GLY A 96 25.39 15.84 6.86
CA GLY A 96 26.05 16.69 5.88
C GLY A 96 26.48 15.90 4.64
N ASP A 97 27.79 15.95 4.31
CA ASP A 97 28.37 15.21 3.17
C ASP A 97 28.72 13.74 3.53
N ASP A 98 28.62 13.34 4.80
CA ASP A 98 28.98 12.02 5.32
C ASP A 98 27.73 11.10 5.46
N VAL A 99 26.89 11.01 4.42
CA VAL A 99 25.76 10.07 4.39
C VAL A 99 26.29 8.64 4.42
N PRO A 100 25.72 7.75 5.26
CA PRO A 100 26.11 6.34 5.28
C PRO A 100 26.03 5.71 3.89
N GLU A 101 27.08 4.95 3.48
CA GLU A 101 27.19 4.37 2.13
C GLU A 101 26.02 3.42 1.79
N ASP A 102 25.34 2.90 2.81
CA ASP A 102 24.23 1.96 2.67
C ASP A 102 22.85 2.64 2.57
N LEU A 103 22.78 3.98 2.65
CA LEU A 103 21.54 4.76 2.61
C LEU A 103 21.55 5.76 1.45
N ALA A 104 20.46 5.81 0.70
CA ALA A 104 20.23 6.92 -0.23
C ALA A 104 19.69 8.15 0.52
N GLU A 105 19.88 9.35 -0.02
CA GLU A 105 19.47 10.62 0.61
C GLU A 105 17.96 10.71 0.88
N ASP A 106 17.15 9.91 0.20
CA ASP A 106 15.69 9.84 0.33
C ASP A 106 15.20 8.68 1.23
N GLU A 107 16.11 7.90 1.81
CA GLU A 107 15.77 6.76 2.68
C GLU A 107 15.75 7.12 4.18
N PHE A 108 16.16 8.31 4.55
CA PHE A 108 16.17 8.77 5.94
C PHE A 108 15.61 10.18 6.10
N GLU A 109 15.13 10.45 7.29
CA GLU A 109 14.72 11.78 7.74
C GLU A 109 15.66 12.25 8.85
N VAL A 110 15.80 13.57 9.02
CA VAL A 110 16.60 14.13 10.11
C VAL A 110 15.68 14.73 11.16
N ILE A 111 15.87 14.34 12.41
CA ILE A 111 15.14 14.94 13.53
C ILE A 111 15.67 16.34 13.79
N GLY A 112 14.77 17.33 13.76
CA GLY A 112 15.10 18.70 14.10
C GLY A 112 15.42 18.92 15.59
N GLU A 113 15.80 20.15 15.93
CA GLU A 113 16.07 20.58 17.32
C GLU A 113 14.82 20.43 18.24
N ASP A 114 13.62 20.44 17.63
CA ASP A 114 12.33 20.22 18.32
C ASP A 114 12.08 18.76 18.71
N ARG A 115 12.92 17.83 18.22
CA ARG A 115 12.85 16.38 18.44
C ARG A 115 11.49 15.79 18.09
N GLN A 116 10.86 16.31 17.06
CA GLN A 116 9.59 15.83 16.55
C GLN A 116 9.77 14.99 15.30
N MET A 117 9.01 13.90 15.23
CA MET A 117 8.90 13.04 14.04
C MET A 117 7.48 13.13 13.49
N ASP A 118 7.34 13.41 12.19
CA ASP A 118 6.06 13.25 11.50
C ASP A 118 5.98 11.86 10.89
N LEU A 119 5.13 11.03 11.45
CA LEU A 119 4.89 9.66 10.98
C LEU A 119 3.90 9.59 9.80
N PHE A 120 3.21 10.68 9.47
CA PHE A 120 2.16 10.65 8.45
C PHE A 120 2.65 10.17 7.08
N PRO A 121 3.80 10.61 6.53
CA PRO A 121 4.30 10.11 5.24
C PRO A 121 4.53 8.59 5.25
N PHE A 122 5.08 8.05 6.33
CA PHE A 122 5.36 6.62 6.48
C PHE A 122 4.07 5.79 6.65
N ILE A 123 3.10 6.30 7.40
CA ILE A 123 1.76 5.70 7.52
C ILE A 123 1.07 5.67 6.15
N GLN A 124 1.16 6.76 5.39
CA GLN A 124 0.57 6.82 4.06
C GLN A 124 1.25 5.83 3.11
N ALA A 125 2.57 5.75 3.11
CA ALA A 125 3.32 4.79 2.31
C ALA A 125 2.96 3.34 2.68
N ALA A 126 2.90 3.02 3.98
CA ALA A 126 2.49 1.71 4.50
C ALA A 126 1.09 1.30 4.01
N LEU A 127 0.14 2.24 4.02
CA LEU A 127 -1.22 1.99 3.51
C LEU A 127 -1.21 1.76 2.01
N VAL A 128 -0.49 2.57 1.22
CA VAL A 128 -0.39 2.41 -0.24
C VAL A 128 0.20 1.05 -0.60
N LEU A 129 1.25 0.61 0.11
CA LEU A 129 1.88 -0.69 -0.11
C LEU A 129 0.97 -1.87 0.29
N ALA A 130 0.07 -1.67 1.25
CA ALA A 130 -0.90 -2.67 1.68
C ALA A 130 -2.09 -2.82 0.72
N LEU A 131 -2.31 -1.85 -0.19
CA LEU A 131 -3.41 -1.92 -1.15
C LEU A 131 -3.16 -3.01 -2.20
N PRO A 132 -4.18 -3.84 -2.53
CA PRO A 132 -4.06 -4.78 -3.63
C PRO A 132 -4.07 -4.05 -4.97
N PHE A 133 -3.27 -4.53 -5.95
CA PHE A 133 -3.27 -3.98 -7.32
C PHE A 133 -4.65 -3.98 -7.97
N VAL A 134 -5.48 -4.98 -7.68
CA VAL A 134 -6.87 -5.07 -8.11
C VAL A 134 -7.70 -5.46 -6.90
N PRO A 135 -8.47 -4.53 -6.33
CA PRO A 135 -9.34 -4.84 -5.20
C PRO A 135 -10.47 -5.78 -5.64
N LEU A 136 -10.65 -6.87 -4.94
CA LEU A 136 -11.69 -7.86 -5.20
C LEU A 136 -12.54 -8.07 -3.96
N CYS A 137 -13.87 -8.05 -4.12
CA CYS A 137 -14.80 -8.32 -3.01
C CYS A 137 -14.66 -9.74 -2.45
N ARG A 138 -14.17 -10.68 -3.28
CA ARG A 138 -13.80 -12.05 -2.92
C ARG A 138 -12.92 -12.65 -4.02
N GLU A 139 -12.11 -13.63 -3.70
CA GLU A 139 -11.16 -14.25 -4.63
C GLU A 139 -11.86 -14.91 -5.84
N ASP A 140 -13.00 -15.54 -5.61
CA ASP A 140 -13.82 -16.24 -6.61
C ASP A 140 -14.84 -15.34 -7.30
N CYS A 141 -14.72 -14.01 -7.19
CA CYS A 141 -15.63 -13.06 -7.83
C CYS A 141 -15.74 -13.33 -9.33
N LYS A 142 -16.96 -13.59 -9.80
CA LYS A 142 -17.24 -13.92 -11.21
C LYS A 142 -17.32 -12.70 -12.12
N GLY A 143 -17.39 -11.49 -11.53
CA GLY A 143 -17.45 -10.24 -12.26
C GLY A 143 -18.79 -9.99 -12.96
N LEU A 144 -18.74 -9.10 -13.94
CA LEU A 144 -19.87 -8.76 -14.80
C LEU A 144 -19.84 -9.56 -16.10
N CYS A 145 -21.00 -9.85 -16.64
CA CYS A 145 -21.13 -10.40 -17.98
C CYS A 145 -20.65 -9.36 -19.02
N PRO A 146 -19.70 -9.69 -19.92
CA PRO A 146 -19.18 -8.73 -20.89
C PRO A 146 -20.22 -8.28 -21.93
N GLN A 147 -21.30 -9.05 -22.13
CA GLN A 147 -22.35 -8.73 -23.10
C GLN A 147 -23.48 -7.89 -22.51
N CYS A 148 -23.98 -8.23 -21.32
CA CYS A 148 -25.17 -7.58 -20.75
C CYS A 148 -24.92 -6.83 -19.44
N GLY A 149 -23.70 -6.88 -18.88
CA GLY A 149 -23.37 -6.21 -17.63
C GLY A 149 -23.98 -6.84 -16.36
N LYS A 150 -24.69 -7.98 -16.47
CA LYS A 150 -25.24 -8.64 -15.29
C LYS A 150 -24.13 -9.11 -14.36
N ASN A 151 -24.30 -8.89 -13.05
CA ASN A 151 -23.39 -9.44 -12.05
C ASN A 151 -23.53 -10.97 -12.01
N LEU A 152 -22.47 -11.66 -12.40
CA LEU A 152 -22.47 -13.14 -12.47
C LEU A 152 -22.37 -13.81 -11.10
N ASN A 153 -22.13 -13.04 -10.06
CA ASN A 153 -22.18 -13.52 -8.68
C ASN A 153 -23.65 -13.83 -8.25
N ASP A 154 -24.63 -13.12 -8.85
CA ASP A 154 -26.06 -13.31 -8.59
C ASP A 154 -26.67 -14.44 -9.40
N GLY A 155 -25.87 -15.08 -10.24
CA GLY A 155 -26.28 -16.21 -11.09
C GLY A 155 -25.95 -16.00 -12.57
N PRO A 156 -26.10 -17.06 -13.39
CA PRO A 156 -25.79 -17.01 -14.81
C PRO A 156 -26.71 -16.02 -15.54
N CYS A 157 -26.25 -15.51 -16.67
CA CYS A 157 -27.06 -14.77 -17.63
C CYS A 157 -27.39 -15.66 -18.82
N ASP A 158 -28.39 -15.25 -19.64
CA ASP A 158 -28.84 -15.97 -20.82
C ASP A 158 -28.01 -15.66 -22.08
N CYS A 159 -26.93 -14.87 -21.93
CA CYS A 159 -26.01 -14.54 -23.02
C CYS A 159 -25.24 -15.78 -23.43
N ALA A 160 -25.15 -16.03 -24.74
CA ALA A 160 -24.27 -17.07 -25.26
C ALA A 160 -22.79 -16.70 -24.92
N PRO A 161 -21.96 -17.66 -24.45
CA PRO A 161 -20.54 -17.41 -24.34
C PRO A 161 -20.01 -17.01 -25.71
N GLU A 162 -19.28 -15.89 -25.79
CA GLU A 162 -18.52 -15.58 -27.01
C GLU A 162 -17.57 -16.76 -27.25
N SER A 163 -17.81 -17.48 -28.35
CA SER A 163 -16.80 -18.40 -28.85
C SER A 163 -15.62 -17.54 -29.29
N VAL A 164 -14.55 -17.51 -28.51
CA VAL A 164 -13.26 -16.96 -28.93
C VAL A 164 -12.68 -17.95 -29.95
N ASP A 165 -13.41 -18.10 -31.07
CA ASP A 165 -12.87 -18.80 -32.22
C ASP A 165 -11.77 -17.90 -32.76
N GLY A 166 -10.52 -18.28 -32.51
CA GLY A 166 -9.36 -17.55 -32.99
C GLY A 166 -9.23 -17.52 -34.54
N SER A 167 -10.35 -17.65 -35.25
CA SER A 167 -10.52 -17.53 -36.68
C SER A 167 -10.95 -16.13 -37.11
N ASP A 168 -11.12 -15.18 -36.17
CA ASP A 168 -11.49 -13.83 -36.54
C ASP A 168 -10.37 -13.19 -37.34
N SER A 169 -10.66 -12.91 -38.62
CA SER A 169 -9.72 -12.34 -39.60
C SER A 169 -9.21 -10.96 -39.18
N ASN A 170 -9.81 -10.37 -38.12
CA ASN A 170 -9.49 -9.08 -37.57
C ASN A 170 -8.66 -9.15 -36.24
N ASN A 171 -8.23 -10.36 -35.87
CA ASN A 171 -7.40 -10.54 -34.69
C ASN A 171 -5.94 -10.14 -34.99
N PRO A 172 -5.41 -9.04 -34.41
CA PRO A 172 -4.03 -8.61 -34.68
C PRO A 172 -2.99 -9.64 -34.23
N PHE A 173 -3.37 -10.58 -33.35
CA PHE A 173 -2.49 -11.65 -32.85
C PHE A 173 -2.61 -12.97 -33.63
N ALA A 174 -3.42 -13.02 -34.69
CA ALA A 174 -3.57 -14.23 -35.51
C ALA A 174 -2.21 -14.72 -36.09
N VAL A 175 -1.28 -13.81 -36.31
CA VAL A 175 0.07 -14.09 -36.77
C VAL A 175 0.85 -14.97 -35.80
N LEU A 176 0.58 -14.88 -34.48
CA LEU A 176 1.28 -15.65 -33.46
C LEU A 176 0.90 -17.14 -33.44
N LYS A 177 -0.21 -17.54 -34.07
CA LYS A 177 -0.63 -18.95 -34.14
C LYS A 177 0.35 -19.85 -34.92
N GLY A 178 1.19 -19.25 -35.77
CA GLY A 178 2.20 -19.98 -36.55
C GLY A 178 3.62 -19.90 -36.02
N MET A 179 3.80 -19.21 -34.87
CA MET A 179 5.12 -19.09 -34.25
C MET A 179 5.38 -20.27 -33.31
N ASP A 180 6.44 -21.01 -33.62
CA ASP A 180 6.93 -22.08 -32.77
C ASP A 180 7.85 -21.47 -31.71
N PHE A 181 7.40 -21.47 -30.44
CA PHE A 181 8.16 -20.95 -29.30
C PHE A 181 8.98 -22.03 -28.61
N SER A 182 9.29 -23.13 -29.29
CA SER A 182 10.23 -24.10 -28.75
C SER A 182 11.60 -23.44 -28.61
N SER A 183 11.92 -23.07 -27.36
CA SER A 183 13.23 -22.55 -26.99
C SER A 183 14.28 -23.62 -27.21
N ASP A 184 15.17 -23.39 -28.15
CA ASP A 184 16.48 -24.03 -28.12
C ASP A 184 17.21 -23.56 -26.85
N ASN A 185 17.47 -24.52 -25.97
CA ASN A 185 18.24 -24.37 -24.74
C ASN A 185 19.74 -24.48 -25.06
#